data_97a9ca0e65501d24cde1d1ead41bbfdd
#
_entry.id   97a9ca0e65501d24cde1d1ead41bbfdd
#
_cell.length_a   1.000
_cell.length_b   1.000
_cell.length_c   1.000
_cell.angle_alpha   90.00
_cell.angle_beta   90.00
_cell.angle_gamma   90.00
#
_symmetry.space_group_name_H-M   'P 1'
#
loop_
_entity.id
_entity.type
_entity.pdbx_description
1 polymer ?
#
loop_
_entity_poly.entity_id
_entity_poly.type
_entity_poly.pdbx_seq_one_letter_code
_entity_poly.pdbx_strand_id
1 'polypeptide(L)'
;MNWDLLATYVARAVALLTAIPVHESAHAWASDKLGDPTAKRYGRLSLNPLRHFDFLGALCMIFVGFGWAKPVPIAAATNFRHPRRDMALSAAAGPASNLLLAFLCMIFYKLVYYLAPGTQGWIFVSAVLFQMVWTNITLAVFNLMPVPPLDG
;
A
#
# COMPACT_ATOMS: atom_id res chain seq x y z
N MET A 1 -15.65 -22.33 -15.00
CA MET A 1 -14.85 -21.40 -14.18
C MET A 1 -15.12 -20.01 -14.72
N ASN A 2 -15.57 -19.08 -13.88
CA ASN A 2 -15.85 -17.70 -14.31
C ASN A 2 -14.50 -16.95 -14.41
N TRP A 3 -14.00 -16.78 -15.62
CA TRP A 3 -12.70 -16.15 -15.90
C TRP A 3 -12.63 -14.69 -15.43
N ASP A 4 -13.74 -13.96 -15.49
CA ASP A 4 -13.80 -12.56 -15.06
C ASP A 4 -13.65 -12.45 -13.54
N LEU A 5 -14.26 -13.37 -12.80
CA LEU A 5 -14.13 -13.44 -11.34
C LEU A 5 -12.69 -13.79 -10.93
N LEU A 6 -12.08 -14.76 -11.60
CA LEU A 6 -10.68 -15.12 -11.35
C LEU A 6 -9.74 -13.94 -11.63
N ALA A 7 -9.91 -13.27 -12.77
CA ALA A 7 -9.12 -12.11 -13.14
C ALA A 7 -9.26 -10.98 -12.10
N THR A 8 -10.46 -10.77 -11.57
CA THR A 8 -10.72 -9.78 -10.51
C THR A 8 -9.95 -10.11 -9.22
N TYR A 9 -9.98 -11.37 -8.77
CA TYR A 9 -9.24 -11.76 -7.56
C TYR A 9 -7.73 -11.67 -7.76
N VAL A 10 -7.23 -12.07 -8.93
CA VAL A 10 -5.80 -11.93 -9.26
C VAL A 10 -5.39 -10.46 -9.26
N ALA A 11 -6.17 -9.58 -9.88
CA ALA A 11 -5.89 -8.14 -9.91
C ALA A 11 -5.89 -7.53 -8.49
N ARG A 12 -6.86 -7.90 -7.64
CA ARG A 12 -6.90 -7.48 -6.23
C ARG A 12 -5.68 -7.98 -5.45
N ALA A 13 -5.33 -9.25 -5.60
CA ALA A 13 -4.17 -9.82 -4.93
C ALA A 13 -2.87 -9.09 -5.32
N VAL A 14 -2.64 -8.85 -6.62
CA VAL A 14 -1.48 -8.09 -7.10
C VAL A 14 -1.46 -6.68 -6.55
N ALA A 15 -2.62 -5.99 -6.56
CA ALA A 15 -2.73 -4.63 -6.03
C ALA A 15 -2.37 -4.57 -4.53
N LEU A 16 -2.90 -5.49 -3.72
CA LEU A 16 -2.64 -5.53 -2.28
C LEU A 16 -1.20 -5.93 -1.96
N LEU A 17 -0.66 -6.95 -2.67
CA LEU A 17 0.72 -7.41 -2.51
C LEU A 17 1.77 -6.36 -2.85
N THR A 18 1.40 -5.32 -3.58
CA THR A 18 2.27 -4.18 -3.91
C THR A 18 1.98 -2.96 -3.06
N ALA A 19 0.71 -2.59 -2.90
CA ALA A 19 0.29 -1.37 -2.21
C ALA A 19 0.64 -1.38 -0.71
N ILE A 20 0.36 -2.48 -0.01
CA ILE A 20 0.59 -2.59 1.44
C ILE A 20 2.08 -2.57 1.78
N PRO A 21 2.97 -3.37 1.16
CA PRO A 21 4.41 -3.29 1.44
C PRO A 21 5.02 -1.91 1.16
N VAL A 22 4.57 -1.22 0.12
CA VAL A 22 5.04 0.14 -0.19
C VAL A 22 4.59 1.11 0.91
N HIS A 23 3.33 1.07 1.32
CA HIS A 23 2.75 1.87 2.39
C HIS A 23 3.50 1.69 3.73
N GLU A 24 3.57 0.46 4.21
CA GLU A 24 4.23 0.13 5.47
C GLU A 24 5.75 0.42 5.47
N SER A 25 6.40 0.16 4.31
CA SER A 25 7.82 0.51 4.15
C SER A 25 8.05 2.01 4.15
N ALA A 26 7.11 2.81 3.65
CA ALA A 26 7.20 4.27 3.67
C ALA A 26 7.14 4.80 5.11
N HIS A 27 6.25 4.28 5.97
CA HIS A 27 6.24 4.58 7.40
C HIS A 27 7.57 4.22 8.07
N ALA A 28 8.08 3.01 7.83
CA ALA A 28 9.34 2.54 8.38
C ALA A 28 10.54 3.40 7.92
N TRP A 29 10.54 3.81 6.64
CA TRP A 29 11.56 4.68 6.08
C TRP A 29 11.52 6.09 6.68
N ALA A 30 10.34 6.68 6.75
CA ALA A 30 10.16 8.02 7.32
C ALA A 30 10.56 8.03 8.80
N SER A 31 10.14 7.03 9.60
CA SER A 31 10.52 6.90 11.01
C SER A 31 12.05 6.81 11.18
N ASP A 32 12.73 5.97 10.39
CA ASP A 32 14.20 5.81 10.44
C ASP A 32 14.91 7.15 10.12
N LYS A 33 14.42 7.90 9.12
CA LYS A 33 14.94 9.22 8.76
C LYS A 33 14.70 10.30 9.81
N LEU A 34 13.61 10.20 10.56
CA LEU A 34 13.25 11.14 11.64
C LEU A 34 13.91 10.77 12.98
N GLY A 35 14.66 9.68 13.04
CA GLY A 35 15.46 9.29 14.20
C GLY A 35 14.94 8.05 14.95
N ASP A 36 13.85 7.44 14.52
CA ASP A 36 13.36 6.18 15.11
C ASP A 36 13.68 4.96 14.22
N PRO A 37 14.76 4.22 14.52
CA PRO A 37 15.13 3.03 13.79
C PRO A 37 14.32 1.78 14.18
N THR A 38 13.31 1.89 15.03
CA THR A 38 12.56 0.76 15.60
C THR A 38 11.99 -0.12 14.49
N ALA A 39 11.21 0.46 13.57
CA ALA A 39 10.62 -0.28 12.45
C ALA A 39 11.68 -1.00 11.58
N LYS A 40 12.81 -0.35 11.34
CA LYS A 40 13.92 -0.92 10.57
C LYS A 40 14.56 -2.12 11.30
N ARG A 41 14.78 -2.04 12.62
CA ARG A 41 15.30 -3.14 13.45
C ARG A 41 14.36 -4.35 13.44
N TYR A 42 13.06 -4.14 13.37
CA TYR A 42 12.06 -5.20 13.21
C TYR A 42 11.93 -5.71 11.76
N GLY A 43 12.76 -5.22 10.84
CA GLY A 43 12.77 -5.65 9.43
C GLY A 43 11.57 -5.18 8.63
N ARG A 44 10.90 -4.09 9.09
CA ARG A 44 9.73 -3.50 8.43
C ARG A 44 10.10 -2.60 7.25
N LEU A 45 11.34 -2.15 7.14
CA LEU A 45 11.86 -1.46 5.96
C LEU A 45 12.16 -2.48 4.86
N SER A 46 11.13 -2.99 4.21
CA SER A 46 11.21 -4.06 3.22
C SER A 46 9.98 -4.06 2.33
N LEU A 47 10.17 -4.27 1.03
CA LEU A 47 9.07 -4.48 0.07
C LEU A 47 8.56 -5.92 0.02
N ASN A 48 9.10 -6.82 0.86
CA ASN A 48 8.63 -8.20 0.95
C ASN A 48 7.25 -8.23 1.64
N PRO A 49 6.17 -8.64 0.92
CA PRO A 49 4.82 -8.64 1.46
C PRO A 49 4.67 -9.50 2.71
N LEU A 50 5.39 -10.60 2.82
CA LEU A 50 5.33 -11.51 3.98
C LEU A 50 5.72 -10.86 5.31
N ARG A 51 6.42 -9.72 5.27
CA ARG A 51 6.80 -8.96 6.46
C ARG A 51 5.68 -8.04 6.97
N HIS A 52 4.69 -7.75 6.13
CA HIS A 52 3.64 -6.76 6.39
C HIS A 52 2.26 -7.37 6.55
N PHE A 53 2.02 -8.55 5.98
CA PHE A 53 0.72 -9.18 6.06
C PHE A 53 0.46 -9.86 7.40
N ASP A 54 -0.73 -9.62 7.92
CA ASP A 54 -1.45 -10.56 8.77
C ASP A 54 -2.18 -11.54 7.86
N PHE A 55 -2.06 -12.82 8.13
CA PHE A 55 -2.62 -13.86 7.25
C PHE A 55 -4.15 -13.76 7.12
N LEU A 56 -4.83 -13.56 8.25
CA LEU A 56 -6.29 -13.44 8.26
C LEU A 56 -6.75 -12.13 7.63
N GLY A 57 -6.06 -11.00 7.95
CA GLY A 57 -6.33 -9.71 7.36
C GLY A 57 -6.17 -9.72 5.83
N ALA A 58 -5.16 -10.40 5.31
CA ALA A 58 -4.94 -10.55 3.86
C ALA A 58 -6.04 -11.36 3.18
N LEU A 59 -6.48 -12.47 3.78
CA LEU A 59 -7.61 -13.25 3.25
C LEU A 59 -8.90 -12.42 3.22
N CYS A 60 -9.21 -11.70 4.30
CA CYS A 60 -10.35 -10.80 4.34
C CYS A 60 -10.28 -9.73 3.24
N MET A 61 -9.11 -9.12 3.00
CA MET A 61 -8.93 -8.13 1.94
C MET A 61 -9.24 -8.71 0.55
N ILE A 62 -8.83 -9.94 0.27
CA ILE A 62 -9.03 -10.57 -1.04
C ILE A 62 -10.51 -10.94 -1.25
N PHE A 63 -11.15 -11.58 -0.28
CA PHE A 63 -12.49 -12.16 -0.45
C PHE A 63 -13.62 -11.21 -0.07
N VAL A 64 -13.44 -10.41 0.98
CA VAL A 64 -14.46 -9.50 1.52
C VAL A 64 -14.25 -8.07 1.02
N GLY A 65 -13.02 -7.71 0.63
CA GLY A 65 -12.65 -6.36 0.21
C GLY A 65 -12.26 -5.43 1.38
N PHE A 66 -12.25 -5.94 2.61
CA PHE A 66 -11.81 -5.26 3.82
C PHE A 66 -10.92 -6.18 4.63
N GLY A 67 -9.87 -5.62 5.26
CA GLY A 67 -8.93 -6.37 6.10
C GLY A 67 -7.91 -5.42 6.72
N TRP A 68 -6.85 -5.97 7.29
CA TRP A 68 -5.80 -5.22 7.96
C TRP A 68 -4.41 -5.76 7.66
N ALA A 69 -3.42 -4.89 7.74
CA ALA A 69 -2.01 -5.22 7.71
C ALA A 69 -1.46 -5.32 9.14
N LYS A 70 -0.27 -5.87 9.26
CA LYS A 70 0.46 -5.91 10.52
C LYS A 70 1.12 -4.55 10.78
N PRO A 71 0.77 -3.83 11.84
CA PRO A 71 1.20 -2.45 12.04
C PRO A 71 2.73 -2.32 12.16
N VAL A 72 3.25 -1.17 11.72
CA VAL A 72 4.67 -0.80 11.88
C VAL A 72 4.91 -0.33 13.32
N PRO A 73 5.86 -0.94 14.05
CA PRO A 73 6.19 -0.48 15.39
C PRO A 73 6.97 0.83 15.35
N ILE A 74 6.50 1.86 16.06
CA ILE A 74 7.13 3.18 16.18
C ILE A 74 7.28 3.54 17.65
N ALA A 75 8.48 3.91 18.07
CA ALA A 75 8.80 4.35 19.42
C ALA A 75 8.93 5.89 19.50
N ALA A 76 7.88 6.58 19.07
CA ALA A 76 7.86 8.02 18.89
C ALA A 76 8.26 8.83 20.14
N ALA A 77 7.80 8.40 21.33
CA ALA A 77 8.04 9.14 22.57
C ALA A 77 9.52 9.17 22.99
N THR A 78 10.30 8.14 22.59
CA THR A 78 11.70 8.00 23.03
C THR A 78 12.71 8.37 21.95
N ASN A 79 12.36 8.22 20.67
CA ASN A 79 13.33 8.28 19.57
C ASN A 79 13.18 9.53 18.70
N PHE A 80 11.98 10.10 18.56
CA PHE A 80 11.78 11.30 17.76
C PHE A 80 12.26 12.55 18.47
N ARG A 81 12.89 13.47 17.72
CA ARG A 81 13.34 14.77 18.25
C ARG A 81 12.16 15.69 18.55
N HIS A 82 11.13 15.64 17.68
CA HIS A 82 9.89 16.40 17.82
C HIS A 82 8.71 15.43 17.73
N PRO A 83 8.35 14.71 18.82
CA PRO A 83 7.46 13.55 18.79
C PRO A 83 6.15 13.78 18.02
N ARG A 84 5.47 14.89 18.25
CA ARG A 84 4.19 15.19 17.56
C ARG A 84 4.35 15.41 16.06
N ARG A 85 5.32 16.26 15.67
CA ARG A 85 5.60 16.57 14.27
C ARG A 85 6.11 15.35 13.51
N ASP A 86 7.09 14.67 14.09
CA ASP A 86 7.79 13.58 13.44
C ASP A 86 6.88 12.34 13.32
N MET A 87 5.97 12.15 14.31
CA MET A 87 4.91 11.15 14.20
C MET A 87 3.94 11.46 13.06
N ALA A 88 3.48 12.71 12.94
CA ALA A 88 2.59 13.10 11.85
C ALA A 88 3.26 12.95 10.47
N LEU A 89 4.55 13.29 10.34
CA LEU A 89 5.30 13.09 9.10
C LEU A 89 5.47 11.61 8.76
N SER A 90 5.75 10.78 9.77
CA SER A 90 5.81 9.32 9.60
C SER A 90 4.46 8.74 9.19
N ALA A 91 3.38 9.17 9.85
CA ALA A 91 2.01 8.77 9.53
C ALA A 91 1.61 9.16 8.09
N ALA A 92 1.95 10.36 7.66
CA ALA A 92 1.64 10.83 6.30
C ALA A 92 2.45 10.11 5.19
N ALA A 93 3.58 9.48 5.52
CA ALA A 93 4.46 8.84 4.53
C ALA A 93 3.80 7.65 3.82
N GLY A 94 3.01 6.84 4.55
CA GLY A 94 2.26 5.72 3.98
C GLY A 94 1.26 6.18 2.91
N PRO A 95 0.28 7.01 3.27
CA PRO A 95 -0.66 7.57 2.30
C PRO A 95 -0.01 8.29 1.12
N ALA A 96 1.05 9.07 1.37
CA ALA A 96 1.78 9.75 0.31
C ALA A 96 2.44 8.77 -0.68
N SER A 97 3.01 7.68 -0.18
CA SER A 97 3.59 6.63 -1.03
C SER A 97 2.55 5.94 -1.90
N ASN A 98 1.34 5.73 -1.37
CA ASN A 98 0.23 5.14 -2.14
C ASN A 98 -0.26 6.10 -3.23
N LEU A 99 -0.37 7.40 -2.95
CA LEU A 99 -0.72 8.38 -3.99
C LEU A 99 0.33 8.42 -5.10
N LEU A 100 1.61 8.37 -4.75
CA LEU A 100 2.69 8.29 -5.73
C LEU A 100 2.60 7.00 -6.57
N LEU A 101 2.36 5.85 -5.93
CA LEU A 101 2.20 4.57 -6.64
C LEU A 101 0.97 4.57 -7.54
N ALA A 102 -0.15 5.13 -7.10
CA ALA A 102 -1.34 5.31 -7.94
C ALA A 102 -1.04 6.15 -9.18
N PHE A 103 -0.31 7.26 -9.02
CA PHE A 103 0.10 8.13 -10.12
C PHE A 103 0.99 7.39 -11.13
N LEU A 104 1.99 6.63 -10.67
CA LEU A 104 2.83 5.81 -11.53
C LEU A 104 2.02 4.74 -12.27
N CYS A 105 1.11 4.04 -11.59
CA CYS A 105 0.23 3.06 -12.22
C CYS A 105 -0.66 3.69 -13.29
N MET A 106 -1.14 4.94 -13.10
CA MET A 106 -1.91 5.66 -14.09
C MET A 106 -1.09 6.01 -15.35
N ILE A 107 0.18 6.37 -15.18
CA ILE A 107 1.11 6.58 -16.31
C ILE A 107 1.28 5.28 -17.09
N PHE A 108 1.56 4.17 -16.42
CA PHE A 108 1.69 2.86 -17.06
C PHE A 108 0.40 2.41 -17.73
N TYR A 109 -0.76 2.65 -17.11
CA TYR A 109 -2.06 2.37 -17.71
C TYR A 109 -2.22 3.09 -19.05
N LYS A 110 -1.93 4.40 -19.10
CA LYS A 110 -1.98 5.18 -20.34
C LYS A 110 -0.98 4.68 -21.38
N LEU A 111 0.24 4.36 -20.97
CA LEU A 111 1.26 3.83 -21.87
C LEU A 111 0.82 2.51 -22.51
N VAL A 112 0.30 1.57 -21.72
CA VAL A 112 -0.23 0.29 -22.23
C VAL A 112 -1.42 0.53 -23.18
N TYR A 113 -2.31 1.48 -22.85
CA TYR A 113 -3.44 1.85 -23.70
C TYR A 113 -3.02 2.31 -25.10
N TYR A 114 -1.95 3.10 -25.19
CA TYR A 114 -1.49 3.64 -26.48
C TYR A 114 -0.61 2.66 -27.28
N LEU A 115 0.15 1.79 -26.61
CA LEU A 115 1.13 0.92 -27.28
C LEU A 115 0.56 -0.44 -27.71
N ALA A 116 -0.45 -0.96 -27.04
CA ALA A 116 -0.96 -2.32 -27.26
C ALA A 116 -2.49 -2.43 -27.25
N PRO A 117 -3.24 -1.57 -27.95
CA PRO A 117 -4.70 -1.57 -27.90
C PRO A 117 -5.30 -2.88 -28.44
N GLY A 118 -6.30 -3.42 -27.74
CA GLY A 118 -7.15 -4.51 -28.24
C GLY A 118 -6.58 -5.92 -28.13
N THR A 119 -5.40 -6.11 -27.57
CA THR A 119 -4.87 -7.46 -27.32
C THR A 119 -5.48 -8.05 -26.02
N GLN A 120 -5.58 -9.39 -25.93
CA GLN A 120 -6.05 -10.07 -24.70
C GLN A 120 -5.18 -9.72 -23.49
N GLY A 121 -3.85 -9.66 -23.69
CA GLY A 121 -2.91 -9.24 -22.65
C GLY A 121 -3.15 -7.80 -22.20
N TRP A 122 -3.52 -6.88 -23.12
CA TRP A 122 -3.87 -5.51 -22.80
C TRP A 122 -5.05 -5.41 -21.84
N ILE A 123 -6.12 -6.19 -22.07
CA ILE A 123 -7.32 -6.19 -21.21
C ILE A 123 -6.93 -6.58 -19.78
N PHE A 124 -6.17 -7.65 -19.61
CA PHE A 124 -5.74 -8.12 -18.30
C PHE A 124 -4.82 -7.12 -17.59
N VAL A 125 -3.78 -6.62 -18.27
CA VAL A 125 -2.83 -5.65 -17.69
C VAL A 125 -3.53 -4.35 -17.32
N SER A 126 -4.45 -3.86 -18.16
CA SER A 126 -5.24 -2.67 -17.88
C SER A 126 -6.13 -2.85 -16.65
N ALA A 127 -6.76 -4.01 -16.48
CA ALA A 127 -7.56 -4.32 -15.31
C ALA A 127 -6.72 -4.36 -14.02
N VAL A 128 -5.52 -4.94 -14.06
CA VAL A 128 -4.59 -4.96 -12.93
C VAL A 128 -4.14 -3.54 -12.57
N LEU A 129 -3.70 -2.75 -13.56
CA LEU A 129 -3.25 -1.37 -13.32
C LEU A 129 -4.38 -0.49 -12.79
N PHE A 130 -5.59 -0.63 -13.31
CA PHE A 130 -6.76 0.08 -12.81
C PHE A 130 -7.07 -0.30 -11.36
N GLN A 131 -7.02 -1.59 -11.03
CA GLN A 131 -7.20 -2.08 -9.66
C GLN A 131 -6.11 -1.53 -8.73
N MET A 132 -4.84 -1.46 -9.19
CA MET A 132 -3.75 -0.87 -8.42
C MET A 132 -3.99 0.62 -8.14
N VAL A 133 -4.43 1.40 -9.13
CA VAL A 133 -4.79 2.82 -8.95
C VAL A 133 -5.89 2.95 -7.91
N TRP A 134 -6.99 2.20 -8.08
CA TRP A 134 -8.12 2.24 -7.16
C TRP A 134 -7.73 1.87 -5.73
N THR A 135 -7.02 0.75 -5.55
CA THR A 135 -6.57 0.27 -4.23
C THR A 135 -5.68 1.30 -3.54
N ASN A 136 -4.70 1.86 -4.26
CA ASN A 136 -3.78 2.82 -3.68
C ASN A 136 -4.46 4.15 -3.30
N ILE A 137 -5.38 4.66 -4.12
CA ILE A 137 -6.16 5.86 -3.77
C ILE A 137 -7.04 5.57 -2.55
N THR A 138 -7.71 4.44 -2.53
CA THR A 138 -8.58 4.04 -1.41
C THR A 138 -7.79 3.94 -0.11
N LEU A 139 -6.63 3.26 -0.12
CA LEU A 139 -5.76 3.16 1.05
C LEU A 139 -5.28 4.53 1.52
N ALA A 140 -4.86 5.40 0.60
CA ALA A 140 -4.42 6.75 0.96
C ALA A 140 -5.54 7.58 1.61
N VAL A 141 -6.74 7.58 1.02
CA VAL A 141 -7.88 8.34 1.54
C VAL A 141 -8.32 7.81 2.91
N PHE A 142 -8.45 6.49 3.07
CA PHE A 142 -8.83 5.91 4.36
C PHE A 142 -7.81 6.21 5.45
N ASN A 143 -6.51 6.05 5.17
CA ASN A 143 -5.46 6.26 6.17
C ASN A 143 -5.16 7.75 6.45
N LEU A 144 -5.69 8.69 5.68
CA LEU A 144 -5.68 10.12 6.00
C LEU A 144 -6.87 10.56 6.87
N MET A 145 -7.86 9.67 7.10
CA MET A 145 -8.96 10.00 8.01
C MET A 145 -8.48 9.93 9.47
N PRO A 146 -8.80 10.94 10.32
CA PRO A 146 -8.37 10.98 11.71
C PRO A 146 -9.20 10.03 12.59
N VAL A 147 -9.20 8.74 12.27
CA VAL A 147 -9.97 7.70 12.96
C VAL A 147 -9.03 6.55 13.35
N PRO A 148 -8.76 6.30 14.64
CA PRO A 148 -8.02 5.10 15.03
C PRO A 148 -8.76 3.82 14.60
N PRO A 149 -8.05 2.77 14.17
CA PRO A 149 -6.60 2.54 14.16
C PRO A 149 -5.88 2.98 12.86
N LEU A 150 -6.40 3.94 12.11
CA LEU A 150 -5.79 4.45 10.88
C LEU A 150 -4.60 5.38 11.19
N ASP A 151 -3.83 5.75 10.15
CA ASP A 151 -2.60 6.55 10.30
C ASP A 151 -2.86 8.05 10.57
N GLY A 152 -4.08 8.50 10.32
CA GLY A 152 -4.50 9.91 10.45
C GLY A 152 -4.81 10.40 11.85
#